data_86ffa1762334545184d9de6ae316f899
#
_entry.id   86ffa1762334545184d9de6ae316f899
#
_cell.length_a   1.000
_cell.length_b   1.000
_cell.length_c   1.000
_cell.angle_alpha   90.00
_cell.angle_beta   90.00
_cell.angle_gamma   90.00
#
_symmetry.space_group_name_H-M   'P 1'
#
loop_
_entity.id
_entity.type
_entity.pdbx_description
1 polymer ?
#
loop_
_entity_poly.entity_id
_entity_poly.type
_entity_poly.pdbx_seq_one_letter_code
_entity_poly.pdbx_strand_id
1 'polypeptide(L)'
;RLSEHGIDTTDALMNMTATSLWESAKEAYAIGKQLGDKVILMGTSTGGTVALELASNFEDVAGLVLYSPNIAINNPSAFLTNNPWGLQIARMVIGGKENIIKNKPPEFKKYWNDHYRLESIVELQELLETTMIPSHFNKIKCPILTLYYFKDEKNQDPVVKVSAMKEMFAAVATPANLKRMVAVPEAGNHVLASPIQSNDIVTVEKETALFLEQIMKLKK
;
A
#
# COMPACT_ATOMS: atom_id res chain seq x y z
N ARG A 1 -13.87 -4.78 2.50
CA ARG A 1 -12.59 -4.92 3.23
C ARG A 1 -11.72 -5.94 2.51
N LEU A 2 -10.39 -5.78 2.56
CA LEU A 2 -9.49 -6.84 2.16
C LEU A 2 -9.59 -8.03 3.12
N SER A 3 -9.27 -9.23 2.62
CA SER A 3 -9.31 -10.47 3.40
C SER A 3 -8.60 -10.31 4.74
N GLU A 4 -9.18 -10.81 5.81
CA GLU A 4 -8.69 -10.79 7.21
C GLU A 4 -8.48 -9.39 7.82
N HIS A 5 -8.65 -8.29 7.06
CA HIS A 5 -8.48 -6.94 7.60
C HIS A 5 -9.71 -6.46 8.37
N GLY A 6 -9.47 -5.78 9.50
CA GLY A 6 -10.51 -5.22 10.35
C GLY A 6 -11.36 -6.28 11.07
N ILE A 7 -10.80 -7.44 11.32
CA ILE A 7 -11.33 -8.48 12.19
C ILE A 7 -10.61 -8.36 13.53
N ASP A 8 -11.37 -8.17 14.60
CA ASP A 8 -10.84 -8.13 15.97
C ASP A 8 -10.73 -9.56 16.49
N THR A 9 -9.53 -10.11 16.43
CA THR A 9 -9.21 -11.44 16.94
C THR A 9 -7.84 -11.46 17.59
N THR A 10 -7.60 -12.41 18.48
CA THR A 10 -6.29 -12.66 19.08
C THR A 10 -5.23 -13.09 18.05
N ASP A 11 -5.65 -13.67 16.93
CA ASP A 11 -4.79 -14.14 15.86
C ASP A 11 -4.99 -13.28 14.59
N ALA A 12 -4.90 -11.97 14.73
CA ALA A 12 -5.10 -11.03 13.62
C ALA A 12 -4.22 -11.36 12.41
N LEU A 13 -4.85 -11.41 11.23
CA LEU A 13 -4.24 -11.71 9.93
C LEU A 13 -3.62 -13.12 9.82
N MET A 14 -3.94 -14.05 10.72
CA MET A 14 -3.35 -15.41 10.72
C MET A 14 -3.65 -16.17 9.42
N ASN A 15 -4.85 -16.04 8.89
CA ASN A 15 -5.30 -16.75 7.70
C ASN A 15 -5.22 -15.89 6.41
N MET A 16 -4.59 -14.71 6.51
CA MET A 16 -4.35 -13.88 5.34
C MET A 16 -3.34 -14.59 4.41
N THR A 17 -3.69 -14.71 3.14
CA THR A 17 -2.77 -15.19 2.10
C THR A 17 -2.68 -14.18 0.96
N ALA A 18 -1.60 -14.22 0.18
CA ALA A 18 -1.45 -13.41 -1.03
C ALA A 18 -2.65 -13.62 -1.97
N THR A 19 -3.08 -14.88 -2.14
CA THR A 19 -4.26 -15.24 -2.95
C THR A 19 -5.54 -14.65 -2.37
N SER A 20 -5.80 -14.76 -1.07
CA SER A 20 -7.04 -14.24 -0.47
C SER A 20 -7.12 -12.71 -0.53
N LEU A 21 -5.99 -12.02 -0.42
CA LEU A 21 -5.90 -10.57 -0.65
C LEU A 21 -6.27 -10.22 -2.10
N TRP A 22 -5.71 -10.95 -3.06
CA TRP A 22 -5.99 -10.76 -4.48
C TRP A 22 -7.46 -11.00 -4.81
N GLU A 23 -8.04 -12.13 -4.36
CA GLU A 23 -9.45 -12.44 -4.60
C GLU A 23 -10.38 -11.36 -4.02
N SER A 24 -10.15 -10.93 -2.77
CA SER A 24 -10.96 -9.88 -2.15
C SER A 24 -10.82 -8.51 -2.84
N ALA A 25 -9.65 -8.22 -3.42
CA ALA A 25 -9.44 -7.00 -4.21
C ALA A 25 -10.21 -7.04 -5.54
N LYS A 26 -10.19 -8.19 -6.23
CA LYS A 26 -11.00 -8.39 -7.46
C LYS A 26 -12.50 -8.28 -7.19
N GLU A 27 -12.97 -8.86 -6.09
CA GLU A 27 -14.38 -8.74 -5.68
C GLU A 27 -14.75 -7.28 -5.44
N ALA A 28 -13.93 -6.53 -4.68
CA ALA A 28 -14.15 -5.12 -4.43
C ALA A 28 -14.17 -4.29 -5.73
N TYR A 29 -13.27 -4.60 -6.68
CA TYR A 29 -13.24 -3.97 -7.99
C TYR A 29 -14.50 -4.28 -8.80
N ALA A 30 -14.94 -5.55 -8.84
CA ALA A 30 -16.16 -5.97 -9.53
C ALA A 30 -17.42 -5.26 -8.96
N ILE A 31 -17.50 -5.10 -7.63
CA ILE A 31 -18.56 -4.31 -6.99
C ILE A 31 -18.47 -2.84 -7.42
N GLY A 32 -17.27 -2.26 -7.40
CA GLY A 32 -17.05 -0.89 -7.86
C GLY A 32 -17.54 -0.63 -9.30
N LYS A 33 -17.33 -1.60 -10.19
CA LYS A 33 -17.81 -1.55 -11.59
C LYS A 33 -19.34 -1.61 -11.72
N GLN A 34 -20.04 -2.13 -10.73
CA GLN A 34 -21.50 -2.12 -10.71
C GLN A 34 -22.08 -0.82 -10.14
N LEU A 35 -21.28 -0.10 -9.34
CA LEU A 35 -21.69 1.14 -8.67
C LEU A 35 -21.41 2.40 -9.49
N GLY A 36 -20.51 2.33 -10.47
CA GLY A 36 -20.12 3.50 -11.26
C GLY A 36 -19.45 3.15 -12.58
N ASP A 37 -19.51 4.09 -13.53
CA ASP A 37 -18.92 3.95 -14.87
C ASP A 37 -17.39 3.97 -14.84
N LYS A 38 -16.80 4.62 -13.83
CA LYS A 38 -15.35 4.77 -13.68
C LYS A 38 -14.94 4.39 -12.27
N VAL A 39 -14.03 3.45 -12.15
CA VAL A 39 -13.48 3.01 -10.86
C VAL A 39 -12.08 3.57 -10.69
N ILE A 40 -11.88 4.39 -9.66
CA ILE A 40 -10.58 4.87 -9.21
C ILE A 40 -10.20 4.05 -7.99
N LEU A 41 -9.00 3.49 -8.03
CA LEU A 41 -8.49 2.72 -6.90
C LEU A 41 -7.65 3.63 -6.00
N MET A 42 -8.01 3.70 -4.72
CA MET A 42 -7.27 4.46 -3.71
C MET A 42 -6.76 3.50 -2.64
N GLY A 43 -5.46 3.56 -2.35
CA GLY A 43 -4.89 2.61 -1.39
C GLY A 43 -3.68 3.15 -0.64
N THR A 44 -3.59 2.79 0.64
CA THR A 44 -2.43 3.03 1.49
C THR A 44 -1.67 1.72 1.69
N SER A 45 -0.33 1.76 1.62
CA SER A 45 0.54 0.61 1.93
C SER A 45 0.16 -0.63 1.09
N THR A 46 -0.19 -1.76 1.71
CA THR A 46 -0.67 -2.98 1.04
C THR A 46 -1.90 -2.72 0.16
N GLY A 47 -2.78 -1.78 0.54
CA GLY A 47 -3.88 -1.34 -0.31
C GLY A 47 -3.40 -0.74 -1.63
N GLY A 48 -2.27 -0.04 -1.62
CA GLY A 48 -1.60 0.45 -2.82
C GLY A 48 -0.98 -0.67 -3.66
N THR A 49 -0.44 -1.71 -3.02
CA THR A 49 0.08 -2.92 -3.70
C THR A 49 -1.01 -3.60 -4.53
N VAL A 50 -2.15 -3.91 -3.90
CA VAL A 50 -3.25 -4.58 -4.61
C VAL A 50 -3.93 -3.68 -5.64
N ALA A 51 -3.93 -2.35 -5.44
CA ALA A 51 -4.41 -1.40 -6.44
C ALA A 51 -3.53 -1.39 -7.70
N LEU A 52 -2.20 -1.43 -7.54
CA LEU A 52 -1.25 -1.56 -8.64
C LEU A 52 -1.45 -2.88 -9.39
N GLU A 53 -1.61 -3.98 -8.65
CA GLU A 53 -1.84 -5.30 -9.23
C GLU A 53 -3.15 -5.34 -10.02
N LEU A 54 -4.25 -4.77 -9.48
CA LEU A 54 -5.50 -4.62 -10.23
C LEU A 54 -5.29 -3.84 -11.53
N ALA A 55 -4.62 -2.69 -11.47
CA ALA A 55 -4.38 -1.86 -12.65
C ALA A 55 -3.44 -2.50 -13.68
N SER A 56 -2.60 -3.45 -13.28
CA SER A 56 -1.77 -4.23 -14.20
C SER A 56 -2.55 -5.33 -14.94
N ASN A 57 -3.69 -5.75 -14.38
CA ASN A 57 -4.51 -6.84 -14.92
C ASN A 57 -5.82 -6.36 -15.57
N PHE A 58 -6.31 -5.17 -15.20
CA PHE A 58 -7.57 -4.61 -15.67
C PHE A 58 -7.34 -3.26 -16.36
N GLU A 59 -7.44 -3.21 -17.69
CA GLU A 59 -7.16 -2.00 -18.47
C GLU A 59 -8.21 -0.88 -18.26
N ASP A 60 -9.38 -1.20 -17.73
CA ASP A 60 -10.49 -0.29 -17.49
C ASP A 60 -10.48 0.35 -16.09
N VAL A 61 -9.41 0.19 -15.31
CA VAL A 61 -9.15 1.01 -14.11
C VAL A 61 -8.98 2.46 -14.53
N ALA A 62 -9.84 3.34 -14.03
CA ALA A 62 -9.87 4.74 -14.45
C ALA A 62 -8.72 5.58 -13.90
N GLY A 63 -8.13 5.18 -12.77
CA GLY A 63 -6.98 5.86 -12.18
C GLY A 63 -6.56 5.27 -10.84
N LEU A 64 -5.36 5.65 -10.40
CA LEU A 64 -4.73 5.21 -9.14
C LEU A 64 -4.39 6.42 -8.26
N VAL A 65 -4.73 6.33 -6.99
CA VAL A 65 -4.27 7.25 -5.93
C VAL A 65 -3.61 6.43 -4.83
N LEU A 66 -2.31 6.54 -4.71
CA LEU A 66 -1.48 5.69 -3.86
C LEU A 66 -0.83 6.50 -2.75
N TYR A 67 -1.03 6.06 -1.52
CA TYR A 67 -0.44 6.66 -0.33
C TYR A 67 0.59 5.70 0.27
N SER A 68 1.88 6.04 0.16
CA SER A 68 2.99 5.16 0.58
C SER A 68 2.77 3.70 0.16
N PRO A 69 2.55 3.39 -1.14
CA PRO A 69 2.28 2.02 -1.56
C PRO A 69 3.44 1.10 -1.18
N ASN A 70 3.12 -0.09 -0.69
CA ASN A 70 4.14 -1.06 -0.35
C ASN A 70 4.63 -1.78 -1.62
N ILE A 71 5.74 -1.30 -2.16
CA ILE A 71 6.44 -1.93 -3.27
C ILE A 71 7.52 -2.87 -2.75
N ALA A 72 8.15 -2.49 -1.64
CA ALA A 72 9.12 -3.31 -0.92
C ALA A 72 9.16 -2.86 0.55
N ILE A 73 9.25 -3.81 1.46
CA ILE A 73 9.39 -3.55 2.90
C ILE A 73 10.75 -2.90 3.18
N ASN A 74 10.77 -1.85 4.00
CA ASN A 74 11.99 -1.15 4.38
C ASN A 74 12.75 -1.88 5.50
N ASN A 75 13.01 -3.17 5.26
CA ASN A 75 13.84 -4.02 6.12
C ASN A 75 14.77 -4.84 5.24
N PRO A 76 16.09 -4.73 5.41
CA PRO A 76 17.07 -5.47 4.59
C PRO A 76 16.89 -7.00 4.63
N SER A 77 16.29 -7.51 5.70
CA SER A 77 16.08 -8.96 5.89
C SER A 77 14.68 -9.44 5.46
N ALA A 78 13.83 -8.55 4.94
CA ALA A 78 12.45 -8.92 4.58
C ALA A 78 12.38 -10.06 3.55
N PHE A 79 13.31 -10.08 2.59
CA PHE A 79 13.39 -11.14 1.57
C PHE A 79 13.60 -12.54 2.15
N LEU A 80 14.13 -12.65 3.38
CA LEU A 80 14.34 -13.95 4.04
C LEU A 80 13.02 -14.57 4.50
N THR A 81 11.98 -13.76 4.72
CA THR A 81 10.71 -14.25 5.30
C THR A 81 9.96 -15.19 4.37
N ASN A 82 10.10 -15.02 3.06
CA ASN A 82 9.48 -15.88 2.03
C ASN A 82 10.40 -17.05 1.57
N ASN A 83 11.55 -17.24 2.19
CA ASN A 83 12.44 -18.38 1.91
C ASN A 83 12.10 -19.59 2.81
N PRO A 84 12.58 -20.80 2.46
CA PRO A 84 12.51 -21.95 3.37
C PRO A 84 12.99 -21.58 4.77
N TRP A 85 12.21 -21.91 5.80
CA TRP A 85 12.47 -21.56 7.22
C TRP A 85 12.34 -20.06 7.57
N GLY A 86 11.93 -19.19 6.63
CA GLY A 86 11.82 -17.74 6.85
C GLY A 86 10.92 -17.40 8.04
N LEU A 87 9.75 -18.01 8.14
CA LEU A 87 8.83 -17.81 9.26
C LEU A 87 9.46 -18.24 10.61
N GLN A 88 10.17 -19.35 10.64
CA GLN A 88 10.84 -19.85 11.85
C GLN A 88 11.97 -18.90 12.29
N ILE A 89 12.73 -18.39 11.34
CA ILE A 89 13.78 -17.39 11.58
C ILE A 89 13.14 -16.09 12.10
N ALA A 90 12.07 -15.60 11.48
CA ALA A 90 11.36 -14.41 11.93
C ALA A 90 10.83 -14.57 13.36
N ARG A 91 10.23 -15.71 13.69
CA ARG A 91 9.77 -16.04 15.06
C ARG A 91 10.91 -16.06 16.07
N MET A 92 12.07 -16.59 15.70
CA MET A 92 13.26 -16.62 16.56
C MET A 92 13.79 -15.20 16.81
N VAL A 93 13.88 -14.36 15.76
CA VAL A 93 14.40 -12.99 15.86
C VAL A 93 13.46 -12.10 16.69
N ILE A 94 12.16 -12.24 16.51
CA ILE A 94 11.15 -11.46 17.24
C ILE A 94 10.93 -12.00 18.65
N GLY A 95 11.25 -13.26 18.89
CA GLY A 95 11.02 -13.93 20.17
C GLY A 95 9.56 -14.32 20.41
N GLY A 96 8.76 -14.49 19.33
CA GLY A 96 7.33 -14.80 19.41
C GLY A 96 6.70 -15.11 18.06
N LYS A 97 5.37 -15.27 18.06
CA LYS A 97 4.58 -15.56 16.86
C LYS A 97 3.92 -14.31 16.27
N GLU A 98 4.01 -13.17 16.95
CA GLU A 98 3.30 -11.95 16.63
C GLU A 98 4.25 -10.77 16.47
N ASN A 99 3.93 -9.89 15.54
CA ASN A 99 4.50 -8.56 15.47
C ASN A 99 3.61 -7.62 16.28
N ILE A 100 4.21 -6.93 17.25
CA ILE A 100 3.50 -5.99 18.15
C ILE A 100 3.93 -4.57 17.82
N ILE A 101 2.96 -3.74 17.44
CA ILE A 101 3.16 -2.33 17.15
C ILE A 101 3.09 -1.54 18.45
N LYS A 102 4.24 -1.03 18.90
CA LYS A 102 4.36 -0.29 20.17
C LYS A 102 4.22 1.22 19.95
N ASN A 103 3.96 1.95 21.04
CA ASN A 103 3.99 3.42 21.10
C ASN A 103 3.03 4.12 20.13
N LYS A 104 1.82 3.58 19.96
CA LYS A 104 0.76 4.20 19.18
C LYS A 104 -0.25 4.92 20.09
N PRO A 105 -0.88 6.03 19.63
CA PRO A 105 -1.90 6.71 20.40
C PRO A 105 -3.12 5.80 20.63
N PRO A 106 -3.91 6.02 21.70
CA PRO A 106 -5.08 5.18 22.02
C PRO A 106 -6.08 5.05 20.86
N GLU A 107 -6.25 6.12 20.08
CA GLU A 107 -7.12 6.15 18.90
C GLU A 107 -6.70 5.18 17.81
N PHE A 108 -5.42 4.80 17.75
CA PHE A 108 -4.90 3.86 16.77
C PHE A 108 -5.66 2.54 16.79
N LYS A 109 -5.91 1.98 17.96
CA LYS A 109 -6.59 0.69 18.14
C LYS A 109 -8.05 0.67 17.65
N LYS A 110 -8.67 1.84 17.46
CA LYS A 110 -10.04 1.92 16.91
C LYS A 110 -10.08 1.63 15.41
N TYR A 111 -8.96 1.73 14.72
CA TYR A 111 -8.88 1.65 13.26
C TYR A 111 -7.85 0.65 12.74
N TRP A 112 -6.86 0.30 13.55
CA TRP A 112 -5.80 -0.64 13.21
C TRP A 112 -5.59 -1.66 14.32
N ASN A 113 -5.26 -2.88 13.96
CA ASN A 113 -4.74 -3.86 14.89
C ASN A 113 -3.35 -3.41 15.38
N ASP A 114 -3.08 -3.51 16.68
CA ASP A 114 -1.77 -3.23 17.26
C ASP A 114 -0.86 -4.47 17.32
N HIS A 115 -1.37 -5.60 16.91
CA HIS A 115 -0.65 -6.87 16.78
C HIS A 115 -1.18 -7.66 15.59
N TYR A 116 -0.33 -8.49 15.01
CA TYR A 116 -0.71 -9.42 13.96
C TYR A 116 0.31 -10.57 13.84
N ARG A 117 -0.15 -11.68 13.30
CA ARG A 117 0.64 -12.90 13.15
C ARG A 117 1.75 -12.73 12.12
N LEU A 118 2.92 -13.33 12.39
CA LEU A 118 4.08 -13.29 11.49
C LEU A 118 3.85 -14.04 10.18
N GLU A 119 2.90 -14.96 10.14
CA GLU A 119 2.43 -15.63 8.93
C GLU A 119 1.99 -14.63 7.86
N SER A 120 1.33 -13.53 8.28
CA SER A 120 0.90 -12.48 7.35
C SER A 120 2.05 -11.70 6.71
N ILE A 121 3.21 -11.63 7.36
CA ILE A 121 4.40 -10.99 6.79
C ILE A 121 4.99 -11.86 5.67
N VAL A 122 4.98 -13.17 5.84
CA VAL A 122 5.43 -14.12 4.82
C VAL A 122 4.55 -13.98 3.57
N GLU A 123 3.24 -14.02 3.75
CA GLU A 123 2.26 -13.88 2.66
C GLU A 123 2.32 -12.50 1.99
N LEU A 124 2.58 -11.45 2.78
CA LEU A 124 2.80 -10.12 2.22
C LEU A 124 4.08 -10.08 1.37
N GLN A 125 5.16 -10.70 1.83
CA GLN A 125 6.41 -10.76 1.06
C GLN A 125 6.22 -11.55 -0.23
N GLU A 126 5.49 -12.68 -0.20
CA GLU A 126 5.11 -13.44 -1.40
C GLU A 126 4.35 -12.55 -2.39
N LEU A 127 3.35 -11.81 -1.93
CA LEU A 127 2.60 -10.87 -2.76
C LEU A 127 3.53 -9.84 -3.41
N LEU A 128 4.45 -9.24 -2.66
CA LEU A 128 5.36 -8.23 -3.17
C LEU A 128 6.32 -8.80 -4.22
N GLU A 129 6.94 -9.96 -3.95
CA GLU A 129 7.91 -10.57 -4.86
C GLU A 129 7.29 -11.05 -6.17
N THR A 130 6.03 -11.43 -6.13
CA THR A 130 5.32 -11.94 -7.32
C THR A 130 4.65 -10.84 -8.15
N THR A 131 4.26 -9.73 -7.51
CA THR A 131 3.44 -8.70 -8.18
C THR A 131 4.13 -7.34 -8.34
N MET A 132 5.03 -6.95 -7.44
CA MET A 132 5.70 -5.65 -7.50
C MET A 132 6.97 -5.70 -8.37
N ILE A 133 6.79 -6.09 -9.62
CA ILE A 133 7.86 -6.33 -10.60
C ILE A 133 7.66 -5.46 -11.87
N PRO A 134 8.74 -5.13 -12.59
CA PRO A 134 8.67 -4.24 -13.76
C PRO A 134 7.67 -4.70 -14.83
N SER A 135 7.51 -6.01 -15.04
CA SER A 135 6.57 -6.56 -16.05
C SER A 135 5.10 -6.25 -15.73
N HIS A 136 4.74 -6.05 -14.45
CA HIS A 136 3.42 -5.60 -14.02
C HIS A 136 3.30 -4.08 -14.15
N PHE A 137 4.28 -3.33 -13.68
CA PHE A 137 4.27 -1.87 -13.77
C PHE A 137 4.15 -1.37 -15.21
N ASN A 138 4.86 -2.00 -16.15
CA ASN A 138 4.83 -1.65 -17.58
C ASN A 138 3.45 -1.82 -18.24
N LYS A 139 2.50 -2.51 -17.60
CA LYS A 139 1.12 -2.65 -18.11
C LYS A 139 0.22 -1.49 -17.66
N ILE A 140 0.60 -0.75 -16.62
CA ILE A 140 -0.21 0.31 -16.03
C ILE A 140 -0.14 1.57 -16.88
N LYS A 141 -1.27 1.96 -17.47
CA LYS A 141 -1.38 3.12 -18.39
C LYS A 141 -2.35 4.19 -17.86
N CYS A 142 -3.17 3.86 -16.86
CA CYS A 142 -4.14 4.79 -16.28
C CYS A 142 -3.45 5.95 -15.54
N PRO A 143 -4.13 7.10 -15.34
CA PRO A 143 -3.63 8.18 -14.50
C PRO A 143 -3.21 7.69 -13.11
N ILE A 144 -2.07 8.16 -12.60
CA ILE A 144 -1.53 7.73 -11.30
C ILE A 144 -1.00 8.90 -10.48
N LEU A 145 -1.44 8.97 -9.23
CA LEU A 145 -0.86 9.81 -8.18
C LEU A 145 -0.20 8.91 -7.14
N THR A 146 1.04 9.24 -6.76
CA THR A 146 1.74 8.59 -5.63
C THR A 146 2.18 9.66 -4.64
N LEU A 147 1.66 9.61 -3.41
CA LEU A 147 2.09 10.43 -2.29
C LEU A 147 2.88 9.58 -1.30
N TYR A 148 3.96 10.12 -0.76
CA TYR A 148 4.83 9.38 0.17
C TYR A 148 5.55 10.30 1.15
N TYR A 149 5.85 9.80 2.35
CA TYR A 149 6.65 10.53 3.33
C TYR A 149 8.12 10.50 2.93
N PHE A 150 8.67 11.67 2.67
CA PHE A 150 10.10 11.86 2.42
C PHE A 150 10.48 13.32 2.68
N LYS A 151 11.39 13.55 3.62
CA LYS A 151 12.00 14.84 3.92
C LYS A 151 13.45 14.84 3.45
N ASP A 152 14.18 13.83 3.82
CA ASP A 152 15.57 13.57 3.43
C ASP A 152 15.88 12.06 3.63
N GLU A 153 17.11 11.63 3.33
CA GLU A 153 17.52 10.22 3.40
C GLU A 153 17.43 9.61 4.81
N LYS A 154 17.46 10.43 5.86
CA LYS A 154 17.32 9.98 7.25
C LYS A 154 15.86 10.04 7.73
N ASN A 155 15.09 10.97 7.17
CA ASN A 155 13.72 11.26 7.54
C ASN A 155 12.79 10.92 6.37
N GLN A 156 12.49 9.67 6.19
CA GLN A 156 11.64 9.12 5.15
C GLN A 156 10.78 7.99 5.69
N ASP A 157 9.95 7.40 4.84
CA ASP A 157 9.05 6.32 5.22
C ASP A 157 9.84 5.17 5.89
N PRO A 158 9.56 4.87 7.18
CA PRO A 158 10.30 3.84 7.91
C PRO A 158 9.80 2.42 7.62
N VAL A 159 8.64 2.28 6.96
CA VAL A 159 7.94 0.99 6.76
C VAL A 159 8.20 0.42 5.38
N VAL A 160 8.16 1.27 4.35
CA VAL A 160 8.32 0.87 2.95
C VAL A 160 9.46 1.62 2.28
N LYS A 161 10.14 0.99 1.32
CA LYS A 161 11.29 1.60 0.63
C LYS A 161 10.82 2.70 -0.33
N VAL A 162 11.26 3.93 -0.07
CA VAL A 162 11.02 5.09 -0.95
C VAL A 162 11.68 4.90 -2.31
N SER A 163 12.88 4.32 -2.38
CA SER A 163 13.55 4.02 -3.65
C SER A 163 12.73 3.09 -4.54
N ALA A 164 12.13 2.04 -3.97
CA ALA A 164 11.27 1.12 -4.72
C ALA A 164 10.00 1.80 -5.24
N MET A 165 9.40 2.72 -4.48
CA MET A 165 8.29 3.53 -4.99
C MET A 165 8.69 4.41 -6.18
N LYS A 166 9.88 5.02 -6.13
CA LYS A 166 10.43 5.83 -7.24
C LYS A 166 10.69 4.96 -8.48
N GLU A 167 11.24 3.77 -8.29
CA GLU A 167 11.48 2.80 -9.37
C GLU A 167 10.17 2.33 -10.01
N MET A 168 9.17 1.96 -9.22
CA MET A 168 7.82 1.64 -9.69
C MET A 168 7.23 2.79 -10.51
N PHE A 169 7.28 4.02 -9.97
CA PHE A 169 6.73 5.19 -10.63
C PHE A 169 7.44 5.51 -11.96
N ALA A 170 8.73 5.25 -12.06
CA ALA A 170 9.48 5.36 -13.30
C ALA A 170 9.05 4.29 -14.33
N ALA A 171 8.77 3.05 -13.85
CA ALA A 171 8.46 1.90 -14.69
C ALA A 171 7.02 1.85 -15.22
N VAL A 172 6.05 2.54 -14.60
CA VAL A 172 4.67 2.56 -15.12
C VAL A 172 4.61 3.22 -16.51
N ALA A 173 3.84 2.60 -17.42
CA ALA A 173 3.66 3.06 -18.80
C ALA A 173 2.70 4.27 -18.93
N THR A 174 2.19 4.79 -17.82
CA THR A 174 1.35 5.99 -17.79
C THR A 174 2.06 7.17 -18.44
N PRO A 175 1.44 7.90 -19.38
CA PRO A 175 1.99 9.12 -19.97
C PRO A 175 2.41 10.15 -18.93
N ALA A 176 3.50 10.88 -19.17
CA ALA A 176 4.08 11.81 -18.22
C ALA A 176 3.11 12.90 -17.73
N ASN A 177 2.20 13.36 -18.58
CA ASN A 177 1.16 14.34 -18.24
C ASN A 177 0.00 13.77 -17.43
N LEU A 178 -0.07 12.44 -17.25
CA LEU A 178 -1.09 11.75 -16.47
C LEU A 178 -0.53 11.13 -15.18
N LYS A 179 0.76 11.28 -14.90
CA LYS A 179 1.36 10.74 -13.68
C LYS A 179 1.99 11.82 -12.81
N ARG A 180 1.77 11.71 -11.50
CA ARG A 180 2.27 12.65 -10.50
C ARG A 180 2.80 11.91 -9.28
N MET A 181 3.99 12.27 -8.81
CA MET A 181 4.58 11.75 -7.58
C MET A 181 5.00 12.92 -6.70
N VAL A 182 4.55 12.93 -5.45
CA VAL A 182 4.76 14.05 -4.53
C VAL A 182 5.24 13.55 -3.17
N ALA A 183 6.38 14.06 -2.74
CA ALA A 183 6.84 13.91 -1.37
C ALA A 183 6.04 14.83 -0.44
N VAL A 184 5.66 14.32 0.74
CA VAL A 184 4.99 15.08 1.81
C VAL A 184 5.92 15.11 3.02
N PRO A 185 6.87 16.07 3.07
CA PRO A 185 7.96 16.05 4.05
C PRO A 185 7.51 16.23 5.50
N GLU A 186 6.39 16.89 5.71
CA GLU A 186 5.86 17.14 7.06
C GLU A 186 4.85 16.08 7.53
N ALA A 187 4.51 15.08 6.71
CA ALA A 187 3.62 14.00 7.13
C ALA A 187 4.19 13.21 8.32
N GLY A 188 5.52 13.02 8.36
CA GLY A 188 6.21 12.39 9.48
C GLY A 188 5.84 10.93 9.75
N ASN A 189 5.02 10.31 8.90
CA ASN A 189 4.47 8.97 9.12
C ASN A 189 4.22 8.23 7.80
N HIS A 190 4.31 6.90 7.86
CA HIS A 190 3.93 6.01 6.77
C HIS A 190 2.46 6.14 6.36
N VAL A 191 1.54 6.21 7.33
CA VAL A 191 0.10 6.33 7.09
C VAL A 191 -0.27 7.80 6.92
N LEU A 192 0.22 8.41 5.82
CA LEU A 192 0.11 9.85 5.58
C LEU A 192 -1.31 10.32 5.25
N ALA A 193 -2.20 9.44 4.82
CA ALA A 193 -3.59 9.77 4.47
C ALA A 193 -4.57 9.62 5.65
N SER A 194 -4.06 9.56 6.88
CA SER A 194 -4.89 9.49 8.09
C SER A 194 -4.64 10.69 9.01
N PRO A 195 -5.66 11.44 9.43
CA PRO A 195 -5.49 12.55 10.37
C PRO A 195 -5.02 12.11 11.76
N ILE A 196 -5.12 10.81 12.09
CA ILE A 196 -4.63 10.24 13.35
C ILE A 196 -3.12 10.02 13.33
N GLN A 197 -2.53 9.82 12.15
CA GLN A 197 -1.13 9.43 12.00
C GLN A 197 -0.27 10.50 11.29
N SER A 198 -0.85 11.23 10.36
CA SER A 198 -0.17 12.26 9.58
C SER A 198 -0.12 13.59 10.31
N ASN A 199 1.01 14.27 10.26
CA ASN A 199 1.13 15.65 10.72
C ASN A 199 0.79 16.67 9.61
N ASP A 200 0.57 16.22 8.37
CA ASP A 200 0.26 17.09 7.23
C ASP A 200 -0.80 16.47 6.30
N ILE A 201 -1.97 16.23 6.88
CA ILE A 201 -3.12 15.73 6.11
C ILE A 201 -3.61 16.76 5.08
N VAL A 202 -3.42 18.05 5.34
CA VAL A 202 -3.85 19.14 4.46
C VAL A 202 -3.17 19.06 3.10
N THR A 203 -1.85 18.83 3.08
CA THR A 203 -1.11 18.62 1.82
C THR A 203 -1.57 17.38 1.09
N VAL A 204 -1.84 16.28 1.80
CA VAL A 204 -2.33 15.04 1.20
C VAL A 204 -3.68 15.25 0.52
N GLU A 205 -4.63 15.89 1.20
CA GLU A 205 -5.95 16.20 0.67
C GLU A 205 -5.87 17.14 -0.54
N LYS A 206 -5.06 18.21 -0.44
CA LYS A 206 -4.84 19.15 -1.53
C LYS A 206 -4.28 18.48 -2.79
N GLU A 207 -3.22 17.70 -2.65
CA GLU A 207 -2.58 17.04 -3.80
C GLU A 207 -3.50 15.98 -4.43
N THR A 208 -4.29 15.29 -3.60
CA THR A 208 -5.32 14.36 -4.08
C THR A 208 -6.40 15.10 -4.87
N ALA A 209 -6.94 16.20 -4.32
CA ALA A 209 -7.95 17.01 -5.00
C ALA A 209 -7.43 17.56 -6.33
N LEU A 210 -6.22 18.13 -6.34
CA LEU A 210 -5.59 18.65 -7.56
C LEU A 210 -5.43 17.55 -8.64
N PHE A 211 -5.04 16.34 -8.27
CA PHE A 211 -4.95 15.24 -9.20
C PHE A 211 -6.31 14.86 -9.79
N LEU A 212 -7.32 14.70 -8.94
CA LEU A 212 -8.68 14.34 -9.37
C LEU A 212 -9.29 15.42 -10.27
N GLU A 213 -9.13 16.70 -9.93
CA GLU A 213 -9.69 17.81 -10.68
C GLU A 213 -8.91 18.12 -11.98
N GLN A 214 -7.59 18.22 -11.90
CA GLN A 214 -6.77 18.72 -13.03
C GLN A 214 -6.31 17.63 -13.97
N ILE A 215 -5.97 16.45 -13.47
CA ILE A 215 -5.44 15.35 -14.28
C ILE A 215 -6.57 14.42 -14.71
N MET A 216 -7.40 13.98 -13.79
CA MET A 216 -8.52 13.10 -14.09
C MET A 216 -9.75 13.85 -14.60
N LYS A 217 -9.79 15.19 -14.45
CA LYS A 217 -10.88 16.07 -14.89
C LYS A 217 -12.24 15.65 -14.34
N LEU A 218 -12.27 15.20 -13.10
CA LEU A 218 -13.50 14.93 -12.39
C LEU A 218 -14.15 16.28 -12.00
N LYS A 219 -15.41 16.42 -12.30
CA LYS A 219 -16.20 17.57 -11.84
C LYS A 219 -16.67 17.33 -10.41
N LYS A 220 -16.69 18.38 -9.60
CA LYS A 220 -17.37 18.37 -8.29
C LYS A 220 -18.88 18.19 -8.48
#